data_82972888d411dcb227d51477aa0311b4
#
_entry.id   82972888d411dcb227d51477aa0311b4
#
_cell.length_a   1.000
_cell.length_b   1.000
_cell.length_c   1.000
_cell.angle_alpha   90.00
_cell.angle_beta   90.00
_cell.angle_gamma   90.00
#
_symmetry.space_group_name_H-M   'P 1'
#
loop_
_entity.id
_entity.type
_entity.pdbx_description
1 polymer ?
#
loop_
_entity_poly.entity_id
_entity_poly.type
_entity_poly.pdbx_seq_one_letter_code
_entity_poly.pdbx_strand_id
1 'polypeptide(L)'
;MPEIRVGQGFDIHPFSDDPHRRLVLGGVAFDGPGLVGHSDADAVAHAVIDALLGASGLGDIGQRYPDTDPMYAGTDSMAMLADTVAAVLAEGWEVANVDCTVVLEAPRLAPRRDEMQDALTAVVGAQVSVK
;
A
#
# COMPACT_ATOMS: atom_id res chain seq x y z
N MET A 1 26.06 15.71 6.22
CA MET A 1 24.91 15.01 6.81
C MET A 1 23.97 14.58 5.70
N PRO A 2 23.59 13.31 5.61
CA PRO A 2 22.54 12.93 4.68
C PRO A 2 21.21 13.59 5.06
N GLU A 3 20.43 13.92 4.06
CA GLU A 3 19.08 14.41 4.27
C GLU A 3 18.17 13.26 4.64
N ILE A 4 17.34 13.44 5.66
CA ILE A 4 16.35 12.47 6.09
C ILE A 4 14.97 13.08 5.89
N ARG A 5 14.06 12.31 5.29
CA ARG A 5 12.65 12.70 5.13
C ARG A 5 11.75 11.66 5.75
N VAL A 6 10.63 12.13 6.27
CA VAL A 6 9.56 11.29 6.82
C VAL A 6 8.33 11.49 5.96
N GLY A 7 7.71 10.41 5.54
CA GLY A 7 6.46 10.42 4.82
C GLY A 7 5.33 9.86 5.65
N GLN A 8 4.13 10.35 5.39
CA GLN A 8 2.91 9.85 5.99
C GLN A 8 1.90 9.54 4.89
N GLY A 9 1.30 8.36 4.94
CA GLY A 9 0.22 7.95 4.08
C GLY A 9 -0.99 7.55 4.89
N PHE A 10 -2.15 7.90 4.40
CA PHE A 10 -3.42 7.54 5.00
C PHE A 10 -4.37 7.11 3.90
N ASP A 11 -5.00 5.94 4.06
CA ASP A 11 -5.96 5.45 3.09
C ASP A 11 -7.17 4.84 3.81
N ILE A 12 -8.33 5.01 3.23
CA ILE A 12 -9.58 4.50 3.78
C ILE A 12 -10.47 3.99 2.64
N HIS A 13 -11.00 2.80 2.82
CA HIS A 13 -11.94 2.19 1.88
C HIS A 13 -13.12 1.60 2.64
N PRO A 14 -14.36 1.76 2.16
CA PRO A 14 -15.50 1.04 2.72
C PRO A 14 -15.47 -0.42 2.30
N PHE A 15 -16.12 -1.28 3.07
CA PHE A 15 -16.38 -2.65 2.65
C PHE A 15 -17.32 -2.69 1.45
N SER A 16 -17.06 -3.62 0.54
CA SER A 16 -17.88 -3.85 -0.64
C SER A 16 -19.01 -4.85 -0.37
N ASP A 17 -20.16 -4.62 -0.99
CA ASP A 17 -21.28 -5.58 -1.02
C ASP A 17 -21.13 -6.63 -2.13
N ASP A 18 -20.14 -6.48 -3.01
CA ASP A 18 -19.88 -7.42 -4.09
C ASP A 18 -19.23 -8.70 -3.54
N PRO A 19 -19.92 -9.87 -3.61
CA PRO A 19 -19.38 -11.11 -3.07
C PRO A 19 -18.14 -11.64 -3.82
N HIS A 20 -17.88 -11.12 -5.02
CA HIS A 20 -16.71 -11.48 -5.82
C HIS A 20 -15.51 -10.61 -5.56
N ARG A 21 -15.67 -9.55 -4.76
CA ARG A 21 -14.57 -8.65 -4.41
C ARG A 21 -13.72 -9.29 -3.32
N ARG A 22 -12.45 -9.54 -3.63
CA ARG A 22 -11.51 -10.12 -2.67
C ARG A 22 -11.04 -9.06 -1.69
N LEU A 23 -10.83 -9.46 -0.44
CA LEU A 23 -10.15 -8.62 0.55
C LEU A 23 -8.65 -8.86 0.46
N VAL A 24 -7.90 -7.84 0.06
CA VAL A 24 -6.44 -7.87 -0.04
C VAL A 24 -5.88 -6.76 0.83
N LEU A 25 -4.98 -7.10 1.73
CA LEU A 25 -4.31 -6.13 2.61
C LEU A 25 -2.82 -6.51 2.72
N GLY A 26 -1.94 -5.57 2.37
CA GLY A 26 -0.51 -5.82 2.36
C GLY A 26 -0.11 -6.95 1.43
N GLY A 27 -0.79 -7.10 0.31
CA GLY A 27 -0.55 -8.15 -0.68
C GLY A 27 -1.06 -9.53 -0.28
N VAL A 28 -1.77 -9.65 0.84
CA VAL A 28 -2.29 -10.92 1.37
C VAL A 28 -3.80 -10.95 1.25
N ALA A 29 -4.32 -12.06 0.70
CA ALA A 29 -5.77 -12.26 0.60
C ALA A 29 -6.33 -12.81 1.92
N PHE A 30 -7.42 -12.19 2.36
CA PHE A 30 -8.13 -12.58 3.58
C PHE A 30 -9.55 -13.05 3.23
N ASP A 31 -10.13 -13.86 4.11
CA ASP A 31 -11.56 -14.18 4.04
C ASP A 31 -12.38 -12.97 4.48
N GLY A 32 -13.57 -12.83 3.91
CA GLY A 32 -14.51 -11.77 4.25
C GLY A 32 -14.75 -10.79 3.11
N PRO A 33 -15.56 -9.76 3.36
CA PRO A 33 -15.87 -8.75 2.35
C PRO A 33 -14.62 -8.01 1.89
N GLY A 34 -14.48 -7.81 0.59
CA GLY A 34 -13.44 -6.96 0.02
C GLY A 34 -13.72 -5.48 0.22
N LEU A 35 -12.79 -4.66 -0.20
CA LEU A 35 -12.90 -3.21 -0.12
C LEU A 35 -13.30 -2.61 -1.46
N VAL A 36 -14.04 -1.51 -1.44
CA VAL A 36 -14.39 -0.76 -2.64
C VAL A 36 -13.20 0.04 -3.13
N GLY A 37 -12.87 -0.07 -4.40
CA GLY A 37 -11.80 0.71 -5.01
C GLY A 37 -11.58 0.38 -6.48
N HIS A 38 -10.85 1.23 -7.18
CA HIS A 38 -10.56 1.10 -8.61
C HIS A 38 -9.58 -0.04 -8.91
N SER A 39 -8.53 -0.16 -8.07
CA SER A 39 -7.56 -1.27 -8.09
C SER A 39 -8.11 -2.45 -7.28
N ASP A 40 -7.24 -3.29 -6.74
CA ASP A 40 -7.62 -4.34 -5.78
C ASP A 40 -8.02 -3.78 -4.40
N ALA A 41 -7.93 -2.45 -4.25
CA ALA A 41 -8.24 -1.71 -3.02
C ALA A 41 -7.43 -2.15 -1.79
N ASP A 42 -6.18 -2.55 -1.98
CA ASP A 42 -5.25 -2.82 -0.87
C ASP A 42 -4.89 -1.52 -0.16
N ALA A 43 -5.65 -1.19 0.87
CA ALA A 43 -5.49 0.06 1.61
C ALA A 43 -4.12 0.18 2.29
N VAL A 44 -3.53 -0.93 2.70
CA VAL A 44 -2.19 -0.93 3.32
C VAL A 44 -1.13 -0.56 2.29
N ALA A 45 -1.14 -1.19 1.13
CA ALA A 45 -0.23 -0.85 0.04
C ALA A 45 -0.42 0.60 -0.42
N HIS A 46 -1.65 1.07 -0.52
CA HIS A 46 -1.95 2.45 -0.92
C HIS A 46 -1.39 3.47 0.07
N ALA A 47 -1.53 3.23 1.36
CA ALA A 47 -0.98 4.12 2.39
C ALA A 47 0.56 4.17 2.33
N VAL A 48 1.21 3.04 2.10
CA VAL A 48 2.67 2.99 1.93
C VAL A 48 3.11 3.75 0.68
N ILE A 49 2.41 3.56 -0.43
CA ILE A 49 2.68 4.31 -1.67
C ILE A 49 2.61 5.82 -1.40
N ASP A 50 1.55 6.26 -0.76
CA ASP A 50 1.33 7.68 -0.50
C ASP A 50 2.40 8.26 0.43
N ALA A 51 2.82 7.52 1.44
CA ALA A 51 3.90 7.91 2.33
C ALA A 51 5.24 8.07 1.59
N LEU A 52 5.56 7.12 0.71
CA LEU A 52 6.80 7.15 -0.08
C LEU A 52 6.81 8.30 -1.08
N LEU A 53 5.71 8.52 -1.78
CA LEU A 53 5.58 9.62 -2.72
C LEU A 53 5.68 10.98 -2.02
N GLY A 54 5.00 11.13 -0.89
CA GLY A 54 5.04 12.36 -0.12
C GLY A 54 6.43 12.70 0.40
N ALA A 55 7.12 11.74 0.99
CA ALA A 55 8.48 11.95 1.50
C ALA A 55 9.48 12.32 0.41
N SER A 56 9.35 11.72 -0.77
CA SER A 56 10.27 11.95 -1.89
C SER A 56 9.88 13.14 -2.78
N GLY A 57 8.74 13.80 -2.50
CA GLY A 57 8.28 14.93 -3.29
C GLY A 57 7.74 14.56 -4.67
N LEU A 58 7.28 13.33 -4.84
CA LEU A 58 6.76 12.81 -6.11
C LEU A 58 5.23 12.89 -6.22
N GLY A 59 4.59 13.68 -5.38
CA GLY A 59 3.15 13.85 -5.40
C GLY A 59 2.41 12.86 -4.49
N ASP A 60 1.30 12.37 -4.97
CA ASP A 60 0.46 11.43 -4.24
C ASP A 60 -0.02 10.29 -5.15
N ILE A 61 -0.68 9.31 -4.55
CA ILE A 61 -1.17 8.12 -5.26
C ILE A 61 -2.19 8.49 -6.35
N GLY A 62 -3.06 9.46 -6.09
CA GLY A 62 -4.08 9.90 -7.06
C GLY A 62 -3.48 10.60 -8.27
N GLN A 63 -2.39 11.32 -8.11
CA GLN A 63 -1.67 11.96 -9.20
C GLN A 63 -0.93 10.95 -10.06
N ARG A 64 -0.29 9.98 -9.43
CA ARG A 64 0.52 8.98 -10.14
C ARG A 64 -0.31 7.86 -10.76
N TYR A 65 -1.36 7.43 -10.08
CA TYR A 65 -2.23 6.32 -10.47
C TYR A 65 -3.69 6.76 -10.45
N PRO A 66 -4.11 7.65 -11.37
CA PRO A 66 -5.48 8.18 -11.34
C PRO A 66 -6.52 7.07 -11.48
N ASP A 67 -7.53 7.09 -10.62
CA ASP A 67 -8.65 6.13 -10.66
C ASP A 67 -9.55 6.31 -11.88
N THR A 68 -9.40 7.43 -12.58
CA THR A 68 -10.06 7.70 -13.86
C THR A 68 -9.40 7.03 -15.05
N ASP A 69 -8.16 6.52 -14.90
CA ASP A 69 -7.45 5.85 -15.97
C ASP A 69 -7.81 4.37 -16.00
N PRO A 70 -8.43 3.86 -17.09
CA PRO A 70 -8.80 2.44 -17.20
C PRO A 70 -7.62 1.47 -17.08
N MET A 71 -6.40 1.95 -17.34
CA MET A 71 -5.18 1.16 -17.21
C MET A 71 -4.98 0.60 -15.79
N TYR A 72 -5.48 1.31 -14.76
CA TYR A 72 -5.32 0.91 -13.36
C TYR A 72 -6.54 0.17 -12.79
N ALA A 73 -7.57 -0.05 -13.58
CA ALA A 73 -8.75 -0.79 -13.12
C ALA A 73 -8.38 -2.24 -12.80
N GLY A 74 -8.66 -2.70 -11.57
CA GLY A 74 -8.32 -4.04 -11.11
C GLY A 74 -6.82 -4.30 -10.92
N THR A 75 -5.98 -3.26 -10.98
CA THR A 75 -4.53 -3.39 -10.86
C THR A 75 -4.13 -3.91 -9.47
N ASP A 76 -3.12 -4.76 -9.45
CA ASP A 76 -2.45 -5.21 -8.24
C ASP A 76 -1.73 -4.04 -7.57
N SER A 77 -2.18 -3.68 -6.39
CA SER A 77 -1.59 -2.56 -5.63
C SER A 77 -0.14 -2.84 -5.20
N MET A 78 0.25 -4.09 -5.04
CA MET A 78 1.66 -4.44 -4.76
C MET A 78 2.55 -4.16 -5.98
N ALA A 79 2.05 -4.32 -7.19
CA ALA A 79 2.77 -3.91 -8.40
C ALA A 79 2.89 -2.38 -8.49
N MET A 80 1.85 -1.64 -8.10
CA MET A 80 1.91 -0.18 -7.98
C MET A 80 2.95 0.24 -6.93
N LEU A 81 3.02 -0.46 -5.81
CA LEU A 81 4.02 -0.20 -4.77
C LEU A 81 5.43 -0.44 -5.30
N ALA A 82 5.66 -1.52 -6.04
CA ALA A 82 6.96 -1.81 -6.65
C ALA A 82 7.39 -0.69 -7.62
N ASP A 83 6.47 -0.21 -8.44
CA ASP A 83 6.71 0.91 -9.35
C ASP A 83 7.05 2.20 -8.57
N THR A 84 6.32 2.47 -7.48
CA THR A 84 6.59 3.62 -6.61
C THR A 84 7.98 3.53 -5.99
N VAL A 85 8.37 2.38 -5.47
CA VAL A 85 9.70 2.16 -4.89
C VAL A 85 10.79 2.43 -5.92
N ALA A 86 10.62 1.92 -7.15
CA ALA A 86 11.57 2.18 -8.23
C ALA A 86 11.71 3.68 -8.53
N ALA A 87 10.60 4.42 -8.53
CA ALA A 87 10.63 5.87 -8.74
C ALA A 87 11.36 6.62 -7.61
N VAL A 88 11.13 6.21 -6.36
CA VAL A 88 11.79 6.79 -5.18
C VAL A 88 13.30 6.56 -5.24
N LEU A 89 13.73 5.35 -5.58
CA LEU A 89 15.14 5.00 -5.74
C LEU A 89 15.78 5.78 -6.90
N ALA A 90 15.06 5.98 -8.01
CA ALA A 90 15.53 6.74 -9.17
C ALA A 90 15.80 8.22 -8.82
N GLU A 91 15.09 8.77 -7.84
CA GLU A 91 15.34 10.12 -7.32
C GLU A 91 16.52 10.19 -6.33
N GLY A 92 17.17 9.08 -6.06
CA GLY A 92 18.33 9.02 -5.17
C GLY A 92 18.00 8.81 -3.70
N TRP A 93 16.75 8.46 -3.38
CA TRP A 93 16.32 8.17 -2.01
C TRP A 93 16.42 6.67 -1.72
N GLU A 94 16.63 6.37 -0.45
CA GLU A 94 16.53 5.00 0.08
C GLU A 94 15.45 4.96 1.16
N VAL A 95 14.69 3.88 1.19
CA VAL A 95 13.71 3.65 2.26
C VAL A 95 14.43 3.04 3.45
N ALA A 96 14.33 3.67 4.61
CA ALA A 96 14.92 3.15 5.84
C ALA A 96 14.02 2.12 6.52
N ASN A 97 12.76 2.46 6.69
CA ASN A 97 11.73 1.57 7.24
C ASN A 97 10.34 2.11 6.97
N VAL A 98 9.34 1.25 7.16
CA VAL A 98 7.92 1.63 7.12
C VAL A 98 7.24 1.02 8.34
N ASP A 99 6.33 1.77 8.97
CA ASP A 99 5.50 1.29 10.06
C ASP A 99 4.04 1.58 9.72
N CYS A 100 3.23 0.53 9.64
CA CYS A 100 1.83 0.61 9.24
C CYS A 100 0.92 0.33 10.43
N THR A 101 -0.08 1.18 10.63
CA THR A 101 -1.19 0.91 11.55
C THR A 101 -2.46 0.69 10.73
N VAL A 102 -3.12 -0.44 10.96
CA VAL A 102 -4.36 -0.80 10.27
C VAL A 102 -5.51 -0.77 11.26
N VAL A 103 -6.54 0.00 10.95
CA VAL A 103 -7.78 0.06 11.73
C VAL A 103 -8.86 -0.64 10.93
N LEU A 104 -9.33 -1.77 11.40
CA LEU A 104 -10.21 -2.66 10.67
C LEU A 104 -11.16 -3.37 11.63
N GLU A 105 -12.45 -3.37 11.34
CA GLU A 105 -13.41 -4.06 12.17
C GLU A 105 -13.20 -5.59 12.14
N ALA A 106 -13.00 -6.13 10.96
CA ALA A 106 -12.75 -7.56 10.71
C ALA A 106 -12.11 -7.72 9.32
N PRO A 107 -11.30 -8.79 9.09
CA PRO A 107 -10.88 -9.83 10.01
C PRO A 107 -9.75 -9.39 10.97
N ARG A 108 -9.40 -10.27 11.90
CA ARG A 108 -8.21 -10.05 12.74
C ARG A 108 -6.96 -10.25 11.89
N LEU A 109 -6.04 -9.30 11.95
CA LEU A 109 -4.80 -9.34 11.16
C LEU A 109 -3.68 -10.11 11.83
N ALA A 110 -3.69 -10.21 13.16
CA ALA A 110 -2.60 -10.79 13.93
C ALA A 110 -2.16 -12.18 13.46
N PRO A 111 -3.07 -13.12 13.11
CA PRO A 111 -2.65 -14.45 12.65
C PRO A 111 -1.86 -14.44 11.34
N ARG A 112 -2.00 -13.39 10.52
CA ARG A 112 -1.36 -13.29 9.21
C ARG A 112 -0.45 -12.06 9.08
N ARG A 113 -0.12 -11.43 10.20
CA ARG A 113 0.74 -10.24 10.23
C ARG A 113 2.09 -10.50 9.58
N ASP A 114 2.71 -11.63 9.90
CA ASP A 114 4.04 -11.96 9.37
C ASP A 114 4.02 -12.10 7.86
N GLU A 115 2.97 -12.68 7.28
CA GLU A 115 2.81 -12.76 5.83
C GLU A 115 2.72 -11.37 5.19
N MET A 116 1.96 -10.46 5.81
CA MET A 116 1.84 -9.08 5.32
C MET A 116 3.20 -8.36 5.40
N GLN A 117 3.88 -8.47 6.53
CA GLN A 117 5.20 -7.85 6.72
C GLN A 117 6.22 -8.39 5.73
N ASP A 118 6.24 -9.70 5.50
CA ASP A 118 7.16 -10.33 4.54
C ASP A 118 6.88 -9.87 3.12
N ALA A 119 5.61 -9.83 2.70
CA ALA A 119 5.24 -9.39 1.37
C ALA A 119 5.60 -7.92 1.13
N LEU A 120 5.28 -7.04 2.07
CA LEU A 120 5.58 -5.61 1.97
C LEU A 120 7.09 -5.35 2.01
N THR A 121 7.80 -6.01 2.91
CA THR A 121 9.27 -5.89 3.04
C THR A 121 9.97 -6.31 1.75
N ALA A 122 9.51 -7.39 1.12
CA ALA A 122 10.10 -7.87 -0.14
C ALA A 122 9.97 -6.83 -1.26
N VAL A 123 8.84 -6.12 -1.34
CA VAL A 123 8.60 -5.11 -2.37
C VAL A 123 9.31 -3.80 -2.04
N VAL A 124 9.24 -3.36 -0.80
CA VAL A 124 9.82 -2.07 -0.36
C VAL A 124 11.34 -2.12 -0.31
N GLY A 125 11.92 -3.26 -0.01
CA GLY A 125 13.36 -3.42 0.15
C GLY A 125 13.90 -2.91 1.48
N ALA A 126 13.02 -2.68 2.45
CA ALA A 126 13.34 -2.26 3.82
C ALA A 126 12.30 -2.83 4.76
N GLN A 127 12.61 -2.88 6.04
CA GLN A 127 11.69 -3.43 7.04
C GLN A 127 10.34 -2.70 7.02
N VAL A 128 9.27 -3.45 6.87
CA VAL A 128 7.90 -2.97 7.02
C VAL A 128 7.26 -3.69 8.21
N SER A 129 6.78 -2.91 9.17
CA SER A 129 6.05 -3.41 10.32
C SER A 129 4.56 -3.12 10.15
N VAL A 130 3.71 -4.05 10.57
CA VAL A 130 2.24 -3.94 10.49
C VAL A 130 1.64 -4.23 11.87
N LYS A 131 0.72 -3.38 12.30
CA LYS A 131 -0.07 -3.57 13.52
C LYS A 131 -1.50 -3.12 13.33
#